data_2cb20e6c6a1d98b9532f9ab80da05e9f
#
_entry.id   2cb20e6c6a1d98b9532f9ab80da05e9f
#
_cell.length_a   1.000
_cell.length_b   1.000
_cell.length_c   1.000
_cell.angle_alpha   90.00
_cell.angle_beta   90.00
_cell.angle_gamma   90.00
#
_symmetry.space_group_name_H-M   'P 1'
#
loop_
_entity.id
_entity.type
_entity.pdbx_description
1 polymer ?
#
loop_
_entity_poly.entity_id
_entity_poly.type
_entity_poly.pdbx_seq_one_letter_code
_entity_poly.pdbx_strand_id
1 'polypeptide(L)'
;MNQAKGIDIRGRRLGGDTPLICSPLVGRTRERLLAEAAGVVAKKPDVIEWRVDYFEGIADPKAVVDVAGAMRRAAGDTPIIFTRRSVREGGEPIAIGDEDVVRLYDAVGASRLVDFIDFEMSNDPEHVRRVRESTRAHGTRLILSYHNFGYTPGQEFLVQRFLEADRLGADVAKVAVMPRDRADVLTLLAATAQADGKARIPLISMSMGPLGSVTRMVGGVFGSALSFAVGEGSSAPGQIPIADLVAVYDVIRRSRGGT
;
A
#
# COMPACT_ATOMS: atom_id res chain seq x y z
N MET A 1 7.01 -4.03 -21.44
CA MET A 1 6.23 -4.05 -20.20
C MET A 1 4.97 -4.87 -20.42
N ASN A 2 4.64 -5.76 -19.53
CA ASN A 2 3.54 -6.72 -19.70
C ASN A 2 2.22 -6.01 -19.32
N GLN A 3 1.48 -5.47 -20.27
CA GLN A 3 0.20 -4.77 -20.04
C GLN A 3 -0.88 -5.64 -19.34
N ALA A 4 -0.65 -6.95 -19.26
CA ALA A 4 -1.59 -7.91 -18.68
C ALA A 4 -1.74 -7.86 -17.15
N LYS A 5 -0.83 -7.20 -16.42
CA LYS A 5 -0.81 -7.16 -14.95
C LYS A 5 -1.58 -5.99 -14.32
N GLY A 6 -2.02 -5.00 -15.11
CA GLY A 6 -2.64 -3.79 -14.58
C GLY A 6 -4.01 -4.03 -13.99
N ILE A 7 -4.32 -3.31 -12.91
CA ILE A 7 -5.64 -3.26 -12.28
C ILE A 7 -6.27 -1.90 -12.54
N ASP A 8 -7.42 -1.91 -13.20
CA ASP A 8 -8.22 -0.69 -13.36
C ASP A 8 -9.11 -0.51 -12.13
N ILE A 9 -9.02 0.66 -11.49
CA ILE A 9 -9.76 1.00 -10.29
C ILE A 9 -10.12 2.48 -10.29
N ARG A 10 -11.40 2.81 -10.27
CA ARG A 10 -11.94 4.18 -10.24
C ARG A 10 -11.25 5.13 -11.25
N GLY A 11 -11.07 4.68 -12.49
CA GLY A 11 -10.46 5.47 -13.56
C GLY A 11 -8.92 5.62 -13.48
N ARG A 12 -8.26 4.89 -12.57
CA ARG A 12 -6.80 4.81 -12.46
C ARG A 12 -6.33 3.40 -12.80
N ARG A 13 -5.09 3.29 -13.31
CA ARG A 13 -4.49 2.01 -13.64
C ARG A 13 -3.27 1.75 -12.78
N LEU A 14 -3.40 0.86 -11.80
CA LEU A 14 -2.29 0.34 -11.03
C LEU A 14 -1.49 -0.65 -11.89
N GLY A 15 -0.18 -0.44 -12.05
CA GLY A 15 0.64 -1.22 -12.98
C GLY A 15 0.63 -0.69 -14.41
N GLY A 16 0.31 0.59 -14.60
CA GLY A 16 0.51 1.34 -15.85
C GLY A 16 1.96 1.80 -16.04
N ASP A 17 2.18 2.69 -17.00
CA ASP A 17 3.51 3.19 -17.39
C ASP A 17 4.15 4.08 -16.31
N THR A 18 3.34 4.70 -15.46
CA THR A 18 3.77 5.53 -14.32
C THR A 18 3.22 4.95 -13.03
N PRO A 19 4.02 4.85 -11.95
CA PRO A 19 3.51 4.43 -10.66
C PRO A 19 2.42 5.38 -10.14
N LEU A 20 1.39 4.84 -9.50
CA LEU A 20 0.42 5.65 -8.77
C LEU A 20 1.05 6.24 -7.50
N ILE A 21 0.59 7.42 -7.11
CA ILE A 21 1.00 8.10 -5.87
C ILE A 21 -0.07 7.87 -4.81
N CYS A 22 0.31 7.19 -3.71
CA CYS A 22 -0.53 6.94 -2.56
C CYS A 22 -0.13 7.84 -1.38
N SER A 23 -1.10 8.43 -0.69
CA SER A 23 -0.84 9.18 0.54
C SER A 23 -1.54 8.52 1.73
N PRO A 24 -0.81 8.25 2.85
CA PRO A 24 -1.40 7.68 4.05
C PRO A 24 -2.20 8.71 4.84
N LEU A 25 -3.21 8.21 5.56
CA LEU A 25 -4.00 8.93 6.55
C LEU A 25 -3.80 8.24 7.91
N VAL A 26 -3.39 9.01 8.92
CA VAL A 26 -3.00 8.54 10.26
C VAL A 26 -3.78 9.23 11.38
N GLY A 27 -4.87 9.92 11.05
CA GLY A 27 -5.73 10.58 12.02
C GLY A 27 -6.27 9.61 13.07
N ARG A 28 -6.16 9.98 14.37
CA ARG A 28 -6.53 9.11 15.51
C ARG A 28 -8.02 9.18 15.83
N THR A 29 -8.67 10.32 15.59
CA THR A 29 -10.13 10.47 15.76
C THR A 29 -10.83 10.64 14.41
N ARG A 30 -12.15 10.46 14.40
CA ARG A 30 -12.97 10.66 13.22
C ARG A 30 -12.77 12.06 12.60
N GLU A 31 -12.81 13.09 13.43
CA GLU A 31 -12.71 14.50 13.00
C GLU A 31 -11.36 14.78 12.39
N ARG A 32 -10.28 14.32 13.06
CA ARG A 32 -8.91 14.49 12.59
C ARG A 32 -8.68 13.75 11.28
N LEU A 33 -9.15 12.52 11.18
CA LEU A 33 -9.02 11.70 9.98
C LEU A 33 -9.73 12.29 8.77
N LEU A 34 -10.96 12.83 8.96
CA LEU A 34 -11.72 13.45 7.87
C LEU A 34 -11.10 14.79 7.44
N ALA A 35 -10.57 15.59 8.37
CA ALA A 35 -9.83 16.80 8.04
C ALA A 35 -8.55 16.48 7.24
N GLU A 36 -7.79 15.45 7.68
CA GLU A 36 -6.61 14.96 6.97
C GLU A 36 -6.97 14.45 5.56
N ALA A 37 -8.05 13.66 5.44
CA ALA A 37 -8.52 13.17 4.15
C ALA A 37 -8.87 14.30 3.18
N ALA A 38 -9.55 15.34 3.64
CA ALA A 38 -9.88 16.51 2.82
C ALA A 38 -8.61 17.26 2.35
N GLY A 39 -7.64 17.47 3.26
CA GLY A 39 -6.36 18.11 2.94
C GLY A 39 -5.50 17.30 1.97
N VAL A 40 -5.49 15.99 2.13
CA VAL A 40 -4.75 15.07 1.24
C VAL A 40 -5.40 14.99 -0.14
N VAL A 41 -6.72 14.83 -0.22
CA VAL A 41 -7.46 14.75 -1.50
C VAL A 41 -7.31 16.04 -2.31
N ALA A 42 -7.25 17.21 -1.65
CA ALA A 42 -6.97 18.49 -2.32
C ALA A 42 -5.61 18.53 -3.03
N LYS A 43 -4.63 17.72 -2.58
CA LYS A 43 -3.30 17.55 -3.21
C LYS A 43 -3.31 16.54 -4.37
N LYS A 44 -4.47 15.94 -4.68
CA LYS A 44 -4.74 15.06 -5.82
C LYS A 44 -3.81 13.82 -5.87
N PRO A 45 -3.65 13.04 -4.80
CA PRO A 45 -3.01 11.73 -4.90
C PRO A 45 -3.85 10.81 -5.79
N ASP A 46 -3.23 9.79 -6.36
CA ASP A 46 -3.96 8.76 -7.12
C ASP A 46 -4.72 7.81 -6.20
N VAL A 47 -4.20 7.58 -5.00
CA VAL A 47 -4.74 6.63 -4.00
C VAL A 47 -4.56 7.24 -2.61
N ILE A 48 -5.47 6.96 -1.68
CA ILE A 48 -5.27 7.22 -0.25
C ILE A 48 -5.21 5.90 0.52
N GLU A 49 -4.38 5.82 1.56
CA GLU A 49 -4.32 4.68 2.47
C GLU A 49 -4.84 5.07 3.84
N TRP A 50 -5.90 4.44 4.33
CA TRP A 50 -6.29 4.60 5.73
C TRP A 50 -5.55 3.60 6.62
N ARG A 51 -4.68 4.12 7.48
CA ARG A 51 -3.97 3.38 8.53
C ARG A 51 -4.86 3.27 9.76
N VAL A 52 -5.73 2.27 9.77
CA VAL A 52 -6.72 2.08 10.84
C VAL A 52 -6.10 1.72 12.19
N ASP A 53 -4.87 1.23 12.21
CA ASP A 53 -4.13 0.97 13.44
C ASP A 53 -3.88 2.25 14.29
N TYR A 54 -3.91 3.45 13.68
CA TYR A 54 -3.88 4.72 14.41
C TYR A 54 -5.23 5.11 15.01
N PHE A 55 -6.33 4.54 14.51
CA PHE A 55 -7.69 4.99 14.88
C PHE A 55 -8.10 4.46 16.25
N GLU A 56 -8.41 5.35 17.20
CA GLU A 56 -8.79 5.01 18.58
C GLU A 56 -10.05 4.14 18.66
N GLY A 57 -10.97 4.28 17.70
CA GLY A 57 -12.21 3.49 17.62
C GLY A 57 -12.08 2.14 16.92
N ILE A 58 -10.87 1.61 16.69
CA ILE A 58 -10.64 0.36 15.91
C ILE A 58 -11.34 -0.87 16.52
N ALA A 59 -11.62 -0.87 17.82
CA ALA A 59 -12.28 -1.98 18.50
C ALA A 59 -13.79 -2.10 18.20
N ASP A 60 -14.40 -1.06 17.63
CA ASP A 60 -15.79 -1.06 17.20
C ASP A 60 -15.91 -1.13 15.67
N PRO A 61 -16.18 -2.31 15.06
CA PRO A 61 -16.31 -2.44 13.61
C PRO A 61 -17.38 -1.52 13.00
N LYS A 62 -18.44 -1.20 13.75
CA LYS A 62 -19.48 -0.28 13.27
C LYS A 62 -18.94 1.14 13.16
N ALA A 63 -18.21 1.62 14.18
CA ALA A 63 -17.55 2.92 14.12
C ALA A 63 -16.56 3.00 12.97
N VAL A 64 -15.77 1.93 12.70
CA VAL A 64 -14.84 1.85 11.58
C VAL A 64 -15.57 1.94 10.25
N VAL A 65 -16.66 1.20 10.05
CA VAL A 65 -17.47 1.25 8.81
C VAL A 65 -18.13 2.61 8.62
N ASP A 66 -18.62 3.23 9.68
CA ASP A 66 -19.21 4.59 9.63
C ASP A 66 -18.15 5.63 9.19
N VAL A 67 -16.92 5.52 9.71
CA VAL A 67 -15.79 6.38 9.30
C VAL A 67 -15.39 6.10 7.87
N ALA A 68 -15.32 4.83 7.44
CA ALA A 68 -15.06 4.46 6.05
C ALA A 68 -16.08 5.10 5.09
N GLY A 69 -17.37 5.12 5.47
CA GLY A 69 -18.42 5.77 4.69
C GLY A 69 -18.23 7.28 4.58
N ALA A 70 -17.86 7.95 5.67
CA ALA A 70 -17.56 9.37 5.64
C ALA A 70 -16.31 9.68 4.81
N MET A 71 -15.26 8.86 4.92
CA MET A 71 -14.04 8.96 4.13
C MET A 71 -14.30 8.74 2.64
N ARG A 72 -15.13 7.74 2.29
CA ARG A 72 -15.53 7.51 0.89
C ARG A 72 -16.20 8.73 0.26
N ARG A 73 -17.06 9.41 1.03
CA ARG A 73 -17.69 10.67 0.56
C ARG A 73 -16.65 11.78 0.37
N ALA A 74 -15.71 11.93 1.27
CA ALA A 74 -14.63 12.92 1.18
C ALA A 74 -13.66 12.64 0.03
N ALA A 75 -13.35 11.36 -0.20
CA ALA A 75 -12.41 10.92 -1.23
C ALA A 75 -13.00 10.93 -2.66
N GLY A 76 -14.34 10.98 -2.80
CA GLY A 76 -14.99 10.91 -4.12
C GLY A 76 -14.54 9.64 -4.88
N ASP A 77 -13.94 9.80 -6.07
CA ASP A 77 -13.45 8.69 -6.89
C ASP A 77 -11.99 8.30 -6.60
N THR A 78 -11.34 8.89 -5.59
CA THR A 78 -9.99 8.47 -5.21
C THR A 78 -10.04 7.08 -4.55
N PRO A 79 -9.32 6.05 -5.06
CA PRO A 79 -9.25 4.73 -4.45
C PRO A 79 -8.76 4.77 -3.02
N ILE A 80 -9.31 3.88 -2.17
CA ILE A 80 -8.96 3.77 -0.75
C ILE A 80 -8.35 2.40 -0.49
N ILE A 81 -7.15 2.38 0.10
CA ILE A 81 -6.55 1.20 0.72
C ILE A 81 -6.88 1.22 2.22
N PHE A 82 -7.43 0.13 2.74
CA PHE A 82 -7.66 -0.07 4.17
C PHE A 82 -6.55 -0.94 4.74
N THR A 83 -5.78 -0.39 5.68
CA THR A 83 -4.58 -1.03 6.22
C THR A 83 -4.59 -1.01 7.75
N ARG A 84 -4.58 -2.17 8.39
CA ARG A 84 -4.10 -2.35 9.77
C ARG A 84 -2.68 -2.88 9.71
N ARG A 85 -1.70 -2.07 10.12
CA ARG A 85 -0.32 -2.50 10.26
C ARG A 85 -0.08 -3.05 11.65
N SER A 86 0.54 -4.24 11.76
CA SER A 86 0.89 -4.81 13.06
C SER A 86 2.12 -4.13 13.65
N VAL A 87 2.26 -4.18 14.97
CA VAL A 87 3.47 -3.73 15.65
C VAL A 87 4.71 -4.45 15.15
N ARG A 88 4.59 -5.72 14.77
CA ARG A 88 5.69 -6.53 14.18
C ARG A 88 6.23 -5.92 12.87
N GLU A 89 5.37 -5.25 12.12
CA GLU A 89 5.69 -4.63 10.84
C GLU A 89 5.60 -3.08 10.89
N GLY A 90 5.80 -2.48 12.07
CA GLY A 90 5.94 -1.04 12.26
C GLY A 90 4.64 -0.26 12.37
N GLY A 91 3.55 -0.91 12.79
CA GLY A 91 2.27 -0.28 13.10
C GLY A 91 2.11 0.10 14.56
N GLU A 92 0.96 0.68 14.88
CA GLU A 92 0.57 1.05 16.24
C GLU A 92 0.02 -0.15 17.02
N PRO A 93 0.20 -0.21 18.35
CA PRO A 93 -0.49 -1.17 19.19
C PRO A 93 -2.00 -0.90 19.20
N ILE A 94 -2.80 -1.96 19.09
CA ILE A 94 -4.26 -1.89 19.08
C ILE A 94 -4.87 -2.76 20.18
N ALA A 95 -6.11 -2.44 20.57
CA ALA A 95 -6.80 -3.10 21.67
C ALA A 95 -7.50 -4.43 21.30
N ILE A 96 -7.42 -4.87 20.04
CA ILE A 96 -8.08 -6.09 19.55
C ILE A 96 -7.08 -7.13 19.07
N GLY A 97 -7.43 -8.41 19.21
CA GLY A 97 -6.60 -9.54 18.76
C GLY A 97 -6.71 -9.82 17.26
N ASP A 98 -5.84 -10.71 16.78
CA ASP A 98 -5.75 -11.01 15.34
C ASP A 98 -7.06 -11.57 14.76
N GLU A 99 -7.84 -12.34 15.53
CA GLU A 99 -9.15 -12.83 15.11
C GLU A 99 -10.18 -11.71 14.94
N ASP A 100 -10.18 -10.70 15.83
CA ASP A 100 -11.04 -9.52 15.69
C ASP A 100 -10.62 -8.66 14.51
N VAL A 101 -9.33 -8.60 14.21
CA VAL A 101 -8.80 -7.93 13.01
C VAL A 101 -9.35 -8.60 11.75
N VAL A 102 -9.38 -9.94 11.67
CA VAL A 102 -9.98 -10.65 10.52
C VAL A 102 -11.46 -10.32 10.38
N ARG A 103 -12.22 -10.31 11.50
CA ARG A 103 -13.64 -9.90 11.50
C ARG A 103 -13.83 -8.44 11.06
N LEU A 104 -12.93 -7.55 11.46
CA LEU A 104 -12.94 -6.15 11.04
C LEU A 104 -12.74 -6.01 9.53
N TYR A 105 -11.78 -6.75 8.97
CA TYR A 105 -11.54 -6.77 7.52
C TYR A 105 -12.75 -7.28 6.72
N ASP A 106 -13.42 -8.32 7.24
CA ASP A 106 -14.65 -8.83 6.62
C ASP A 106 -15.77 -7.78 6.64
N ALA A 107 -16.01 -7.13 7.79
CA ALA A 107 -17.01 -6.08 7.91
C ALA A 107 -16.74 -4.87 6.98
N VAL A 108 -15.47 -4.45 6.87
CA VAL A 108 -15.07 -3.36 5.97
C VAL A 108 -15.20 -3.79 4.51
N GLY A 109 -14.78 -5.00 4.14
CA GLY A 109 -14.97 -5.56 2.80
C GLY A 109 -16.44 -5.62 2.40
N ALA A 110 -17.31 -6.12 3.30
CA ALA A 110 -18.76 -6.20 3.08
C ALA A 110 -19.41 -4.84 2.86
N SER A 111 -18.86 -3.78 3.44
CA SER A 111 -19.36 -2.41 3.25
C SER A 111 -19.16 -1.86 1.83
N ARG A 112 -18.20 -2.41 1.07
CA ARG A 112 -17.79 -1.93 -0.27
C ARG A 112 -17.36 -0.46 -0.33
N LEU A 113 -16.92 0.09 0.81
CA LEU A 113 -16.50 1.48 0.94
C LEU A 113 -15.01 1.69 0.62
N VAL A 114 -14.23 0.60 0.60
CA VAL A 114 -12.81 0.59 0.28
C VAL A 114 -12.53 -0.25 -0.96
N ASP A 115 -11.45 0.05 -1.66
CA ASP A 115 -11.12 -0.58 -2.93
C ASP A 115 -10.07 -1.68 -2.76
N PHE A 116 -9.15 -1.49 -1.80
CA PHE A 116 -8.12 -2.44 -1.44
C PHE A 116 -8.10 -2.70 0.06
N ILE A 117 -7.73 -3.91 0.42
CA ILE A 117 -7.37 -4.33 1.78
C ILE A 117 -5.89 -4.72 1.74
N ASP A 118 -5.06 -4.12 2.63
CA ASP A 118 -3.66 -4.51 2.85
C ASP A 118 -3.59 -5.45 4.06
N PHE A 119 -3.12 -6.67 3.85
CA PHE A 119 -2.95 -7.68 4.89
C PHE A 119 -1.53 -8.27 4.85
N GLU A 120 -0.93 -8.49 6.03
CA GLU A 120 0.46 -8.94 6.13
C GLU A 120 0.58 -10.44 5.87
N MET A 121 1.55 -10.85 5.05
CA MET A 121 1.86 -12.27 4.79
C MET A 121 2.42 -13.00 6.01
N SER A 122 2.91 -12.27 7.01
CA SER A 122 3.44 -12.82 8.26
C SER A 122 2.35 -13.25 9.26
N ASN A 123 1.08 -12.97 8.97
CA ASN A 123 -0.04 -13.44 9.77
C ASN A 123 -0.24 -14.96 9.63
N ASP A 124 -1.07 -15.52 10.52
CA ASP A 124 -1.49 -16.93 10.43
C ASP A 124 -2.00 -17.26 9.02
N PRO A 125 -1.53 -18.34 8.38
CA PRO A 125 -1.97 -18.74 7.04
C PRO A 125 -3.49 -18.89 6.91
N GLU A 126 -4.17 -19.32 7.97
CA GLU A 126 -5.64 -19.42 7.99
C GLU A 126 -6.29 -18.04 7.96
N HIS A 127 -5.73 -17.03 8.66
CA HIS A 127 -6.19 -15.66 8.57
C HIS A 127 -5.99 -15.07 7.17
N VAL A 128 -4.82 -15.33 6.54
CA VAL A 128 -4.55 -14.92 5.15
C VAL A 128 -5.60 -15.51 4.20
N ARG A 129 -5.90 -16.82 4.35
CA ARG A 129 -6.92 -17.51 3.55
C ARG A 129 -8.31 -16.88 3.72
N ARG A 130 -8.74 -16.66 4.96
CA ARG A 130 -10.06 -16.06 5.29
C ARG A 130 -10.20 -14.65 4.75
N VAL A 131 -9.18 -13.80 4.91
CA VAL A 131 -9.17 -12.44 4.34
C VAL A 131 -9.22 -12.50 2.81
N ARG A 132 -8.51 -13.44 2.17
CA ARG A 132 -8.60 -13.64 0.72
C ARG A 132 -10.01 -14.05 0.27
N GLU A 133 -10.65 -14.96 0.97
CA GLU A 133 -12.02 -15.39 0.66
C GLU A 133 -13.01 -14.24 0.82
N SER A 134 -12.91 -13.48 1.91
CA SER A 134 -13.73 -12.29 2.17
C SER A 134 -13.57 -11.23 1.06
N THR A 135 -12.32 -10.90 0.68
CA THR A 135 -12.09 -9.91 -0.39
C THR A 135 -12.69 -10.33 -1.73
N ARG A 136 -12.63 -11.63 -2.06
CA ARG A 136 -13.29 -12.16 -3.27
C ARG A 136 -14.81 -12.07 -3.19
N ALA A 137 -15.38 -12.45 -2.05
CA ALA A 137 -16.83 -12.43 -1.86
C ALA A 137 -17.42 -11.01 -1.97
N HIS A 138 -16.68 -10.01 -1.51
CA HIS A 138 -17.14 -8.63 -1.48
C HIS A 138 -16.67 -7.77 -2.68
N GLY A 139 -15.78 -8.31 -3.54
CA GLY A 139 -15.26 -7.61 -4.72
C GLY A 139 -14.18 -6.57 -4.39
N THR A 140 -13.58 -6.64 -3.19
CA THR A 140 -12.44 -5.82 -2.78
C THR A 140 -11.14 -6.47 -3.23
N ARG A 141 -10.10 -5.69 -3.56
CA ARG A 141 -8.79 -6.20 -3.96
C ARG A 141 -7.91 -6.44 -2.75
N LEU A 142 -7.10 -7.51 -2.78
CA LEU A 142 -6.18 -7.87 -1.71
C LEU A 142 -4.74 -7.48 -2.07
N ILE A 143 -4.13 -6.66 -1.22
CA ILE A 143 -2.68 -6.44 -1.18
C ILE A 143 -2.12 -7.36 -0.10
N LEU A 144 -1.24 -8.29 -0.46
CA LEU A 144 -0.45 -9.02 0.53
C LEU A 144 0.91 -8.35 0.69
N SER A 145 1.22 -7.96 1.93
CA SER A 145 2.37 -7.13 2.26
C SER A 145 3.37 -7.81 3.18
N TYR A 146 4.63 -7.40 3.07
CA TYR A 146 5.73 -7.72 3.96
C TYR A 146 6.55 -6.46 4.25
N HIS A 147 6.83 -6.20 5.54
CA HIS A 147 7.65 -5.07 5.97
C HIS A 147 8.77 -5.55 6.88
N ASN A 148 9.98 -5.02 6.68
CA ASN A 148 11.09 -5.23 7.58
C ASN A 148 11.72 -3.87 7.93
N PHE A 149 11.51 -3.41 9.16
CA PHE A 149 12.02 -2.14 9.65
C PHE A 149 13.45 -2.22 10.19
N GLY A 150 14.04 -3.42 10.29
CA GLY A 150 15.38 -3.63 10.84
C GLY A 150 16.48 -3.66 9.78
N TYR A 151 16.20 -4.24 8.61
CA TYR A 151 17.18 -4.44 7.55
C TYR A 151 16.54 -4.79 6.20
N THR A 152 17.35 -4.85 5.15
CA THR A 152 16.97 -5.37 3.83
C THR A 152 17.42 -6.82 3.71
N PRO A 153 16.49 -7.80 3.60
CA PRO A 153 16.84 -9.19 3.29
C PRO A 153 17.51 -9.35 1.92
N GLY A 154 18.20 -10.48 1.71
CA GLY A 154 18.83 -10.79 0.44
C GLY A 154 17.85 -10.83 -0.75
N GLN A 155 18.35 -10.57 -1.95
CA GLN A 155 17.56 -10.44 -3.17
C GLN A 155 16.60 -11.61 -3.41
N GLU A 156 17.09 -12.85 -3.28
CA GLU A 156 16.28 -14.05 -3.51
C GLU A 156 15.10 -14.14 -2.53
N PHE A 157 15.32 -13.82 -1.25
CA PHE A 157 14.24 -13.78 -0.26
C PHE A 157 13.16 -12.77 -0.66
N LEU A 158 13.53 -11.56 -1.10
CA LEU A 158 12.60 -10.53 -1.51
C LEU A 158 11.80 -10.96 -2.76
N VAL A 159 12.47 -11.57 -3.74
CA VAL A 159 11.81 -12.15 -4.92
C VAL A 159 10.78 -13.18 -4.50
N GLN A 160 11.15 -14.09 -3.56
CA GLN A 160 10.21 -15.11 -3.07
C GLN A 160 9.01 -14.50 -2.33
N ARG A 161 9.17 -13.39 -1.57
CA ARG A 161 8.03 -12.71 -0.94
C ARG A 161 7.02 -12.20 -1.97
N PHE A 162 7.48 -11.58 -3.07
CA PHE A 162 6.59 -11.15 -4.15
C PHE A 162 5.85 -12.34 -4.80
N LEU A 163 6.59 -13.39 -5.14
CA LEU A 163 6.01 -14.57 -5.79
C LEU A 163 5.10 -15.38 -4.86
N GLU A 164 5.35 -15.34 -3.57
CA GLU A 164 4.47 -15.95 -2.58
C GLU A 164 3.13 -15.23 -2.48
N ALA A 165 3.10 -13.90 -2.46
CA ALA A 165 1.87 -13.12 -2.51
C ALA A 165 1.01 -13.50 -3.74
N ASP A 166 1.64 -13.63 -4.92
CA ASP A 166 0.96 -14.10 -6.15
C ASP A 166 0.41 -15.52 -5.99
N ARG A 167 1.19 -16.46 -5.41
CA ARG A 167 0.74 -17.85 -5.15
C ARG A 167 -0.40 -17.92 -4.16
N LEU A 168 -0.42 -17.08 -3.14
CA LEU A 168 -1.51 -16.95 -2.17
C LEU A 168 -2.74 -16.27 -2.75
N GLY A 169 -2.66 -15.85 -4.01
CA GLY A 169 -3.78 -15.29 -4.77
C GLY A 169 -4.06 -13.82 -4.47
N ALA A 170 -3.08 -13.05 -3.99
CA ALA A 170 -3.19 -11.60 -3.89
C ALA A 170 -3.50 -10.95 -5.25
N ASP A 171 -4.12 -9.78 -5.23
CA ASP A 171 -4.26 -8.95 -6.40
C ASP A 171 -3.03 -8.05 -6.60
N VAL A 172 -2.31 -7.74 -5.50
CA VAL A 172 -1.07 -6.93 -5.48
C VAL A 172 -0.10 -7.49 -4.43
N ALA A 173 1.19 -7.53 -4.75
CA ALA A 173 2.24 -7.87 -3.78
C ALA A 173 2.98 -6.61 -3.33
N LYS A 174 3.22 -6.46 -2.01
CA LYS A 174 3.90 -5.28 -1.45
C LYS A 174 5.06 -5.69 -0.55
N VAL A 175 6.23 -5.05 -0.76
CA VAL A 175 7.43 -5.24 0.06
C VAL A 175 8.02 -3.89 0.43
N ALA A 176 8.26 -3.67 1.73
CA ALA A 176 8.95 -2.48 2.23
C ALA A 176 10.06 -2.90 3.20
N VAL A 177 11.27 -2.39 3.00
CA VAL A 177 12.46 -2.80 3.77
C VAL A 177 13.30 -1.60 4.20
N MET A 178 14.10 -1.76 5.25
CA MET A 178 14.98 -0.72 5.76
C MET A 178 16.40 -0.94 5.24
N PRO A 179 16.95 -0.05 4.43
CA PRO A 179 18.33 -0.16 3.97
C PRO A 179 19.32 0.31 5.05
N ARG A 180 20.42 -0.40 5.22
CA ARG A 180 21.56 -0.01 6.06
C ARG A 180 22.66 0.70 5.26
N ASP A 181 22.70 0.38 3.96
CA ASP A 181 23.66 0.96 3.02
C ASP A 181 23.09 1.04 1.59
N ARG A 182 23.91 1.52 0.64
CA ARG A 182 23.51 1.66 -0.77
C ARG A 182 23.30 0.31 -1.46
N ALA A 183 24.01 -0.74 -1.04
CA ALA A 183 23.85 -2.08 -1.60
C ALA A 183 22.48 -2.65 -1.27
N ASP A 184 21.94 -2.37 -0.07
CA ASP A 184 20.58 -2.74 0.34
C ASP A 184 19.53 -2.10 -0.61
N VAL A 185 19.71 -0.83 -0.98
CA VAL A 185 18.83 -0.14 -1.94
C VAL A 185 18.85 -0.81 -3.31
N LEU A 186 20.04 -1.12 -3.81
CA LEU A 186 20.23 -1.83 -5.09
C LEU A 186 19.64 -3.24 -5.04
N THR A 187 19.80 -3.94 -3.92
CA THR A 187 19.20 -5.26 -3.67
C THR A 187 17.69 -5.24 -3.83
N LEU A 188 16.99 -4.26 -3.24
CA LEU A 188 15.54 -4.14 -3.41
C LEU A 188 15.15 -3.85 -4.86
N LEU A 189 15.83 -2.90 -5.53
CA LEU A 189 15.53 -2.56 -6.93
C LEU A 189 15.74 -3.76 -7.85
N ALA A 190 16.85 -4.51 -7.67
CA ALA A 190 17.13 -5.73 -8.43
C ALA A 190 16.07 -6.83 -8.17
N ALA A 191 15.69 -7.03 -6.89
CA ALA A 191 14.64 -7.97 -6.53
C ALA A 191 13.28 -7.61 -7.17
N THR A 192 12.95 -6.32 -7.18
CA THR A 192 11.72 -5.82 -7.80
C THR A 192 11.69 -6.11 -9.30
N ALA A 193 12.77 -5.75 -10.02
CA ALA A 193 12.88 -6.00 -11.46
C ALA A 193 12.82 -7.49 -11.80
N GLN A 194 13.51 -8.34 -11.01
CA GLN A 194 13.48 -9.78 -11.20
C GLN A 194 12.09 -10.38 -10.93
N ALA A 195 11.43 -9.94 -9.87
CA ALA A 195 10.08 -10.41 -9.53
C ALA A 195 9.04 -9.90 -10.53
N ASP A 196 9.17 -8.67 -11.02
CA ASP A 196 8.25 -8.12 -12.02
C ASP A 196 8.26 -8.95 -13.32
N GLY A 197 9.41 -9.50 -13.73
CA GLY A 197 9.49 -10.41 -14.87
C GLY A 197 8.78 -11.76 -14.66
N LYS A 198 8.47 -12.15 -13.44
CA LYS A 198 7.93 -13.48 -13.08
C LYS A 198 6.49 -13.44 -12.52
N ALA A 199 6.17 -12.41 -11.74
CA ALA A 199 4.86 -12.29 -11.09
C ALA A 199 3.76 -11.98 -12.11
N ARG A 200 2.55 -12.42 -11.85
CA ARG A 200 1.34 -12.19 -12.67
C ARG A 200 0.53 -10.98 -12.20
N ILE A 201 0.87 -10.42 -11.05
CA ILE A 201 0.19 -9.31 -10.38
C ILE A 201 1.11 -8.09 -10.28
N PRO A 202 0.58 -6.86 -10.14
CA PRO A 202 1.36 -5.66 -9.87
C PRO A 202 2.15 -5.78 -8.56
N LEU A 203 3.36 -5.19 -8.56
CA LEU A 203 4.22 -5.15 -7.39
C LEU A 203 4.29 -3.73 -6.82
N ILE A 204 4.41 -3.62 -5.50
CA ILE A 204 4.71 -2.39 -4.78
C ILE A 204 5.99 -2.63 -3.98
N SER A 205 7.02 -1.81 -4.20
CA SER A 205 8.29 -1.97 -3.50
C SER A 205 8.86 -0.62 -3.06
N MET A 206 9.46 -0.60 -1.87
CA MET A 206 10.17 0.57 -1.39
C MET A 206 11.23 0.24 -0.35
N SER A 207 12.38 0.91 -0.44
CA SER A 207 13.31 1.08 0.67
C SER A 207 12.87 2.28 1.51
N MET A 208 12.86 2.10 2.82
CA MET A 208 12.43 3.13 3.78
C MET A 208 13.60 4.04 4.19
N GLY A 209 13.31 5.07 4.96
CA GLY A 209 14.32 6.01 5.44
C GLY A 209 14.89 6.95 4.36
N PRO A 210 15.73 7.90 4.78
CA PRO A 210 16.30 8.88 3.85
C PRO A 210 17.12 8.25 2.73
N LEU A 211 17.93 7.22 3.04
CA LEU A 211 18.74 6.52 2.05
C LEU A 211 17.88 5.78 1.01
N GLY A 212 16.76 5.21 1.45
CA GLY A 212 15.83 4.47 0.60
C GLY A 212 14.89 5.36 -0.22
N SER A 213 14.80 6.67 0.06
CA SER A 213 13.85 7.58 -0.60
C SER A 213 13.95 7.58 -2.12
N VAL A 214 15.14 7.34 -2.68
CA VAL A 214 15.38 7.23 -4.13
C VAL A 214 14.51 6.14 -4.77
N THR A 215 14.19 5.06 -4.06
CA THR A 215 13.34 4.00 -4.60
C THR A 215 11.90 4.45 -4.83
N ARG A 216 11.43 5.48 -4.12
CA ARG A 216 10.11 6.08 -4.34
C ARG A 216 10.06 6.88 -5.64
N MET A 217 11.20 7.44 -6.04
CA MET A 217 11.34 8.22 -7.28
C MET A 217 11.48 7.32 -8.51
N VAL A 218 12.35 6.30 -8.42
CA VAL A 218 12.73 5.49 -9.59
C VAL A 218 12.16 4.07 -9.58
N GLY A 219 11.49 3.65 -8.51
CA GLY A 219 10.98 2.28 -8.36
C GLY A 219 10.08 1.81 -9.51
N GLY A 220 9.35 2.73 -10.14
CA GLY A 220 8.53 2.43 -11.31
C GLY A 220 9.34 1.97 -12.54
N VAL A 221 10.58 2.41 -12.68
CA VAL A 221 11.50 1.95 -13.74
C VAL A 221 11.86 0.47 -13.53
N PHE A 222 11.78 -0.01 -12.29
CA PHE A 222 12.10 -1.37 -11.88
C PHE A 222 10.86 -2.25 -11.66
N GLY A 223 9.65 -1.75 -11.95
CA GLY A 223 8.41 -2.52 -11.89
C GLY A 223 7.52 -2.27 -10.67
N SER A 224 7.83 -1.28 -9.80
CA SER A 224 6.92 -0.89 -8.72
C SER A 224 5.74 -0.09 -9.27
N ALA A 225 4.51 -0.53 -9.01
CA ALA A 225 3.28 0.05 -9.57
C ALA A 225 2.73 1.22 -8.75
N LEU A 226 3.24 1.44 -7.51
CA LEU A 226 2.75 2.48 -6.61
C LEU A 226 3.88 2.94 -5.68
N SER A 227 3.89 4.24 -5.36
CA SER A 227 4.78 4.82 -4.37
C SER A 227 4.01 5.61 -3.32
N PHE A 228 4.51 5.60 -2.07
CA PHE A 228 3.90 6.31 -0.95
C PHE A 228 4.53 7.70 -0.80
N ALA A 229 3.69 8.73 -0.80
CA ALA A 229 4.04 10.14 -0.62
C ALA A 229 3.46 10.67 0.69
N VAL A 230 4.06 11.72 1.25
CA VAL A 230 3.48 12.44 2.38
C VAL A 230 2.51 13.52 1.86
N GLY A 231 1.25 13.45 2.31
CA GLY A 231 0.25 14.50 2.08
C GLY A 231 0.17 15.46 3.26
N GLU A 232 -0.30 14.97 4.39
CA GLU A 232 -0.38 15.69 5.68
C GLU A 232 0.49 14.98 6.73
N GLY A 233 0.17 13.72 7.03
CA GLY A 233 0.92 12.85 7.92
C GLY A 233 1.80 11.87 7.17
N SER A 234 2.86 11.38 7.83
CA SER A 234 3.73 10.31 7.32
C SER A 234 3.48 9.02 8.09
N SER A 235 3.36 7.90 7.39
CA SER A 235 3.21 6.57 7.99
C SER A 235 4.49 5.74 7.99
N ALA A 236 5.55 6.23 7.33
CA ALA A 236 6.85 5.57 7.25
C ALA A 236 7.97 6.58 6.93
N PRO A 237 9.21 6.35 7.37
CA PRO A 237 10.33 7.25 7.10
C PRO A 237 10.66 7.30 5.59
N GLY A 238 11.18 8.46 5.12
CA GLY A 238 11.64 8.67 3.75
C GLY A 238 10.53 8.90 2.72
N GLN A 239 9.31 9.21 3.16
CA GLN A 239 8.25 9.64 2.24
C GLN A 239 8.54 11.05 1.70
N ILE A 240 8.19 11.28 0.44
CA ILE A 240 8.43 12.52 -0.32
C ILE A 240 7.08 13.23 -0.53
N PRO A 241 7.01 14.56 -0.55
CA PRO A 241 5.78 15.30 -0.88
C PRO A 241 5.16 14.87 -2.21
N ILE A 242 3.84 14.85 -2.29
CA ILE A 242 3.10 14.43 -3.51
C ILE A 242 3.58 15.25 -4.72
N ALA A 243 3.68 16.58 -4.59
CA ALA A 243 4.08 17.46 -5.70
C ALA A 243 5.48 17.15 -6.24
N ASP A 244 6.41 16.78 -5.36
CA ASP A 244 7.78 16.46 -5.74
C ASP A 244 7.83 15.11 -6.52
N LEU A 245 7.06 14.11 -6.08
CA LEU A 245 6.96 12.84 -6.82
C LEU A 245 6.29 13.02 -8.18
N VAL A 246 5.24 13.83 -8.29
CA VAL A 246 4.62 14.19 -9.59
C VAL A 246 5.66 14.78 -10.53
N ALA A 247 6.45 15.75 -10.06
CA ALA A 247 7.49 16.38 -10.88
C ALA A 247 8.55 15.36 -11.35
N VAL A 248 9.00 14.48 -10.45
CA VAL A 248 9.98 13.44 -10.79
C VAL A 248 9.40 12.46 -11.83
N TYR A 249 8.17 12.01 -11.64
CA TYR A 249 7.52 11.07 -12.57
C TYR A 249 7.30 11.70 -13.95
N ASP A 250 6.98 12.99 -14.01
CA ASP A 250 6.88 13.72 -15.28
C ASP A 250 8.21 13.78 -16.02
N VAL A 251 9.33 13.99 -15.30
CA VAL A 251 10.68 13.95 -15.90
C VAL A 251 10.97 12.55 -16.46
N ILE A 252 10.74 11.52 -15.66
CA ILE A 252 10.97 10.11 -16.08
C ILE A 252 10.11 9.76 -17.30
N ARG A 253 8.82 10.13 -17.30
CA ARG A 253 7.89 9.88 -18.40
C ARG A 253 8.38 10.53 -19.70
N ARG A 254 8.75 11.81 -19.67
CA ARG A 254 9.30 12.54 -20.83
C ARG A 254 10.60 11.92 -21.36
N SER A 255 11.51 11.51 -20.46
CA SER A 255 12.78 10.89 -20.85
C SER A 255 12.62 9.53 -21.55
N ARG A 256 11.47 8.86 -21.37
CA ARG A 256 11.13 7.57 -21.98
C ARG A 256 10.30 7.73 -23.27
N GLY A 257 10.17 8.94 -23.81
CA GLY A 257 9.42 9.23 -25.04
C GLY A 257 7.90 9.29 -24.85
N GLY A 258 7.40 9.40 -23.63
CA GLY A 258 5.99 9.68 -23.34
C GLY A 258 5.67 11.16 -23.61
N THR A 259 4.69 11.43 -24.44
CA THR A 259 4.11 12.76 -24.67
C THR A 259 3.15 13.15 -23.56
#